data_0bd462a48eaee25211ef6f36085aa19c
#
_entry.id   0bd462a48eaee25211ef6f36085aa19c
#
_cell.length_a   1.000
_cell.length_b   1.000
_cell.length_c   1.000
_cell.angle_alpha   90.00
_cell.angle_beta   90.00
_cell.angle_gamma   90.00
#
_symmetry.space_group_name_H-M   'P 1'
#
loop_
_entity.id
_entity.type
_entity.pdbx_description
1 polymer ?
#
loop_
_entity_poly.entity_id
_entity_poly.type
_entity_poly.pdbx_seq_one_letter_code
_entity_poly.pdbx_strand_id
1 'polypeptide(L)'
;NSRGPSNVVNDQGMLSNHFMRQILQQEVFPEKQLPPGTVQNLNMFDLSYYPNEKGLYNFDVDGKDASGKVYADGIDSAGFLKNPASRWGGITRRIDQNDFEASNIEYIQFWIMDPFNEDYEGTDQKGELIFNIGNVSEDIMYDGEKIFEQLLPKNNAELLDLNKNKTTNHGRVTVGNSYSTGFDNEPSTRPFQDIGLDGLENNRDGTDLTEIKFHSDYLAKVNALTITNDNKTKLNIDPAKDDFKHYFDGDYDNNSADILERYKAYNGVEGNSGISDNKPDEQRSGNNKPDQEDINKDNTVNQTEAYFQYKVEVSKEAFSPDKVGANFIVDYKLASPDVADGTPKQVGWYLFRIPVRTPKRTKHGNINDL
;
A
#
# COMPACT_ATOMS: atom_id res chain seq x y z
N ASN A 1 20.87 -5.54 16.73
CA ASN A 1 19.41 -5.56 16.61
C ASN A 1 18.88 -6.98 16.66
N SER A 2 18.57 -7.48 17.87
CA SER A 2 18.05 -8.83 18.08
C SER A 2 16.54 -8.99 17.77
N ARG A 3 15.93 -8.04 17.06
CA ARG A 3 14.47 -8.00 16.83
C ARG A 3 14.04 -8.22 15.38
N GLY A 4 14.93 -8.57 14.48
CA GLY A 4 14.61 -8.90 13.09
C GLY A 4 14.64 -10.41 12.82
N PRO A 5 14.06 -10.88 11.70
CA PRO A 5 14.24 -12.24 11.21
C PRO A 5 15.73 -12.55 11.05
N SER A 6 16.14 -13.77 11.41
CA SER A 6 17.57 -14.13 11.44
C SER A 6 18.25 -14.07 10.07
N ASN A 7 17.53 -14.44 8.99
CA ASN A 7 18.02 -14.34 7.63
C ASN A 7 18.26 -12.88 7.19
N VAL A 8 17.49 -11.93 7.70
CA VAL A 8 17.65 -10.49 7.39
C VAL A 8 18.76 -9.86 8.22
N VAL A 9 18.75 -10.06 9.55
CA VAL A 9 19.72 -9.37 10.43
C VAL A 9 21.15 -9.90 10.30
N ASN A 10 21.33 -11.06 9.70
CA ASN A 10 22.64 -11.68 9.45
C ASN A 10 23.11 -11.53 7.99
N ASP A 11 22.28 -11.02 7.11
CA ASP A 11 22.63 -10.83 5.69
C ASP A 11 23.27 -9.47 5.45
N GLN A 12 24.57 -9.46 5.25
CA GLN A 12 25.34 -8.23 5.01
C GLN A 12 24.94 -7.57 3.67
N GLY A 13 24.59 -8.36 2.66
CA GLY A 13 24.13 -7.86 1.37
C GLY A 13 22.82 -7.08 1.48
N MET A 14 21.80 -7.65 2.15
CA MET A 14 20.55 -6.96 2.41
C MET A 14 20.78 -5.67 3.22
N LEU A 15 21.59 -5.75 4.28
CA LEU A 15 21.89 -4.60 5.15
C LEU A 15 22.76 -3.53 4.47
N SER A 16 23.34 -3.82 3.31
CA SER A 16 24.12 -2.90 2.48
C SER A 16 23.35 -2.34 1.29
N ASN A 17 22.21 -2.94 0.94
CA ASN A 17 21.36 -2.48 -0.15
C ASN A 17 20.60 -1.21 0.26
N HIS A 18 20.65 -0.18 -0.58
CA HIS A 18 20.03 1.13 -0.30
C HIS A 18 18.52 1.05 -0.07
N PHE A 19 17.82 0.09 -0.70
CA PHE A 19 16.36 -0.09 -0.53
C PHE A 19 15.99 -0.88 0.73
N MET A 20 16.97 -1.52 1.40
CA MET A 20 16.73 -2.42 2.54
C MET A 20 17.41 -1.96 3.84
N ARG A 21 18.50 -1.21 3.73
CA ARG A 21 19.30 -0.77 4.89
C ARG A 21 18.60 0.31 5.71
N GLN A 22 19.05 0.45 6.94
CA GLN A 22 18.65 1.58 7.77
C GLN A 22 19.32 2.88 7.30
N ILE A 23 18.57 3.97 7.31
CA ILE A 23 19.04 5.29 6.92
C ILE A 23 19.38 6.11 8.18
N LEU A 24 20.58 6.67 8.23
CA LEU A 24 20.97 7.55 9.32
C LEU A 24 20.53 8.99 9.09
N GLN A 25 20.13 9.69 10.13
CA GLN A 25 19.71 11.10 10.02
C GLN A 25 20.79 11.99 9.41
N GLN A 26 22.06 11.69 9.64
CA GLN A 26 23.18 12.46 9.13
C GLN A 26 23.40 12.32 7.62
N GLU A 27 22.84 11.30 6.98
CA GLU A 27 22.87 11.19 5.52
C GLU A 27 22.11 12.33 4.85
N VAL A 28 20.96 12.69 5.39
CA VAL A 28 20.11 13.78 4.88
C VAL A 28 20.41 15.10 5.55
N PHE A 29 20.78 15.06 6.85
CA PHE A 29 21.00 16.23 7.70
C PHE A 29 22.40 16.18 8.35
N PRO A 30 23.50 16.32 7.58
CA PRO A 30 24.86 16.15 8.09
C PRO A 30 25.22 17.16 9.20
N GLU A 31 24.66 18.36 9.16
CA GLU A 31 24.91 19.41 10.15
C GLU A 31 24.12 19.21 11.46
N LYS A 32 23.20 18.22 11.51
CA LYS A 32 22.39 17.99 12.69
C LYS A 32 23.21 17.33 13.78
N GLN A 33 23.41 18.05 14.89
CA GLN A 33 24.02 17.49 16.08
C GLN A 33 23.00 16.65 16.85
N LEU A 34 23.29 15.38 17.01
CA LEU A 34 22.45 14.46 17.77
C LEU A 34 22.98 14.32 19.20
N PRO A 35 22.16 14.55 20.24
CA PRO A 35 22.57 14.32 21.64
C PRO A 35 22.98 12.85 21.84
N PRO A 36 23.93 12.58 22.76
CA PRO A 36 24.29 11.20 23.08
C PRO A 36 23.09 10.37 23.51
N GLY A 37 22.98 9.14 22.97
CA GLY A 37 21.86 8.21 23.25
C GLY A 37 20.60 8.43 22.42
N THR A 38 20.59 9.38 21.51
CA THR A 38 19.48 9.56 20.56
C THR A 38 19.48 8.47 19.49
N VAL A 39 18.28 8.07 19.03
CA VAL A 39 18.14 7.20 17.86
C VAL A 39 18.68 7.94 16.64
N GLN A 40 19.67 7.36 15.99
CA GLN A 40 20.33 7.98 14.83
C GLN A 40 19.61 7.68 13.52
N ASN A 41 18.74 6.68 13.51
CA ASN A 41 18.01 6.26 12.31
C ASN A 41 16.90 7.27 11.97
N LEU A 42 16.76 7.52 10.68
CA LEU A 42 15.66 8.29 10.13
C LEU A 42 14.47 7.35 9.90
N ASN A 43 13.28 7.78 10.32
CA ASN A 43 12.06 7.09 9.94
C ASN A 43 11.78 7.38 8.47
N MET A 44 11.83 6.33 7.64
CA MET A 44 11.51 6.40 6.23
C MET A 44 10.04 6.05 6.01
N PHE A 45 9.48 6.60 4.94
CA PHE A 45 8.24 6.18 4.36
C PHE A 45 8.58 5.47 3.05
N ASP A 46 8.50 4.15 3.05
CA ASP A 46 8.87 3.32 1.92
C ASP A 46 7.61 3.02 1.09
N LEU A 47 7.66 3.31 -0.20
CA LEU A 47 6.61 3.01 -1.16
C LEU A 47 7.13 2.03 -2.18
N SER A 48 6.49 0.86 -2.27
CA SER A 48 6.73 -0.13 -3.31
C SER A 48 5.46 -0.27 -4.16
N TYR A 49 5.61 -0.20 -5.47
CA TYR A 49 4.50 -0.30 -6.40
C TYR A 49 4.79 -1.33 -7.49
N TYR A 50 3.85 -2.25 -7.68
CA TYR A 50 3.95 -3.39 -8.60
C TYR A 50 2.88 -3.31 -9.68
N PRO A 51 3.04 -2.45 -10.70
CA PRO A 51 1.98 -2.11 -11.66
C PRO A 51 1.56 -3.25 -12.58
N ASN A 52 2.36 -4.30 -12.68
CA ASN A 52 2.05 -5.49 -13.47
C ASN A 52 1.45 -6.64 -12.65
N GLU A 53 1.29 -6.46 -11.35
CA GLU A 53 0.67 -7.47 -10.49
C GLU A 53 -0.79 -7.14 -10.20
N LYS A 54 -1.61 -8.18 -10.09
CA LYS A 54 -3.01 -8.01 -9.70
C LYS A 54 -3.09 -7.46 -8.28
N GLY A 55 -3.99 -6.53 -8.08
CA GLY A 55 -4.41 -6.01 -6.79
C GLY A 55 -5.90 -6.21 -6.57
N LEU A 56 -6.39 -5.76 -5.43
CA LEU A 56 -7.76 -5.95 -4.98
C LEU A 56 -8.82 -5.47 -5.99
N TYR A 57 -8.55 -4.36 -6.69
CA TYR A 57 -9.56 -3.70 -7.54
C TYR A 57 -9.59 -4.17 -9.01
N ASN A 58 -8.89 -5.24 -9.36
CA ASN A 58 -8.75 -5.72 -10.73
C ASN A 58 -9.18 -7.18 -10.86
N PHE A 59 -10.45 -7.48 -10.63
CA PHE A 59 -10.97 -8.86 -10.68
C PHE A 59 -11.24 -9.37 -12.07
N ASP A 60 -11.63 -8.51 -13.02
CA ASP A 60 -12.02 -8.95 -14.34
C ASP A 60 -10.81 -9.12 -15.26
N VAL A 61 -10.62 -10.34 -15.74
CA VAL A 61 -9.55 -10.71 -16.68
C VAL A 61 -9.66 -9.92 -17.99
N ASP A 62 -10.87 -9.62 -18.43
CA ASP A 62 -11.13 -8.84 -19.64
C ASP A 62 -11.10 -7.32 -19.40
N GLY A 63 -10.92 -6.89 -18.15
CA GLY A 63 -10.86 -5.49 -17.78
C GLY A 63 -12.20 -4.74 -17.86
N LYS A 64 -13.33 -5.43 -17.79
CA LYS A 64 -14.66 -4.84 -17.86
C LYS A 64 -15.53 -5.31 -16.72
N ASP A 65 -16.35 -4.41 -16.18
CA ASP A 65 -17.41 -4.78 -15.27
C ASP A 65 -18.64 -5.37 -16.00
N ALA A 66 -19.65 -5.78 -15.23
CA ALA A 66 -20.88 -6.34 -15.78
C ALA A 66 -21.67 -5.37 -16.69
N SER A 67 -21.45 -4.05 -16.55
CA SER A 67 -22.04 -3.01 -17.41
C SER A 67 -21.26 -2.80 -18.72
N GLY A 68 -20.10 -3.44 -18.87
CA GLY A 68 -19.18 -3.27 -19.99
C GLY A 68 -18.24 -2.07 -19.86
N LYS A 69 -18.23 -1.39 -18.70
CA LYS A 69 -17.27 -0.32 -18.41
C LYS A 69 -15.88 -0.92 -18.24
N VAL A 70 -14.92 -0.40 -19.00
CA VAL A 70 -13.52 -0.79 -18.89
C VAL A 70 -12.91 -0.12 -17.67
N TYR A 71 -12.39 -0.91 -16.72
CA TYR A 71 -11.64 -0.42 -15.55
C TYR A 71 -10.24 -1.03 -15.46
N ALA A 72 -9.96 -2.07 -16.24
CA ALA A 72 -8.64 -2.66 -16.35
C ALA A 72 -8.46 -3.24 -17.77
N ASP A 73 -7.22 -3.33 -18.24
CA ASP A 73 -6.88 -3.92 -19.54
C ASP A 73 -6.74 -5.46 -19.49
N GLY A 74 -7.14 -6.07 -18.37
CA GLY A 74 -7.04 -7.49 -18.12
C GLY A 74 -5.62 -7.96 -17.83
N ILE A 75 -5.39 -9.28 -17.93
CA ILE A 75 -4.11 -9.92 -17.76
C ILE A 75 -3.57 -10.49 -19.07
N ASP A 76 -2.26 -10.65 -19.16
CA ASP A 76 -1.59 -11.28 -20.30
C ASP A 76 -1.55 -12.82 -20.17
N SER A 77 -0.90 -13.48 -21.14
CA SER A 77 -0.75 -14.94 -21.14
C SER A 77 0.16 -15.48 -20.04
N ALA A 78 0.88 -14.62 -19.32
CA ALA A 78 1.71 -14.97 -18.18
C ALA A 78 1.04 -14.64 -16.83
N GLY A 79 -0.18 -14.08 -16.85
CA GLY A 79 -0.95 -13.73 -15.66
C GLY A 79 -0.59 -12.38 -15.05
N PHE A 80 0.16 -11.55 -15.77
CA PHE A 80 0.46 -10.18 -15.35
C PHE A 80 -0.55 -9.18 -15.92
N LEU A 81 -0.76 -8.09 -15.20
CA LEU A 81 -1.62 -7.00 -15.67
C LEU A 81 -1.04 -6.38 -16.94
N LYS A 82 -1.89 -6.19 -17.94
CA LYS A 82 -1.53 -5.47 -19.17
C LYS A 82 -1.38 -3.97 -18.90
N ASN A 83 -0.58 -3.31 -19.75
CA ASN A 83 -0.37 -1.86 -19.73
C ASN A 83 0.04 -1.32 -18.34
N PRO A 84 1.12 -1.84 -17.72
CA PRO A 84 1.53 -1.42 -16.38
C PRO A 84 1.78 0.09 -16.27
N ALA A 85 2.19 0.75 -17.36
CA ALA A 85 2.39 2.21 -17.39
C ALA A 85 1.10 3.02 -17.20
N SER A 86 -0.08 2.44 -17.41
CA SER A 86 -1.37 3.08 -17.19
C SER A 86 -1.94 2.83 -15.79
N ARG A 87 -1.27 2.00 -14.99
CA ARG A 87 -1.73 1.60 -13.67
C ARG A 87 -1.26 2.59 -12.62
N TRP A 88 -1.99 2.66 -11.54
CA TRP A 88 -1.65 3.47 -10.39
C TRP A 88 -1.98 2.73 -9.09
N GLY A 89 -1.29 3.09 -8.03
CA GLY A 89 -1.60 2.71 -6.65
C GLY A 89 -1.56 3.98 -5.81
N GLY A 90 -2.30 4.02 -4.71
CA GLY A 90 -2.39 5.22 -3.90
C GLY A 90 -2.58 4.92 -2.43
N ILE A 91 -2.22 5.90 -1.60
CA ILE A 91 -2.45 5.90 -0.17
C ILE A 91 -3.21 7.16 0.15
N THR A 92 -4.37 7.03 0.77
CA THR A 92 -5.19 8.14 1.22
C THR A 92 -5.00 8.36 2.71
N ARG A 93 -4.84 9.61 3.09
CA ARG A 93 -4.71 10.01 4.49
C ARG A 93 -5.50 11.28 4.76
N ARG A 94 -6.21 11.31 5.87
CA ARG A 94 -6.79 12.54 6.38
C ARG A 94 -5.71 13.55 6.73
N ILE A 95 -5.93 14.80 6.33
CA ILE A 95 -5.18 15.97 6.79
C ILE A 95 -6.06 16.72 7.78
N ASP A 96 -5.55 16.95 8.99
CA ASP A 96 -6.32 17.62 10.05
C ASP A 96 -6.49 19.13 9.78
N GLN A 97 -5.64 19.70 8.94
CA GLN A 97 -5.66 21.10 8.55
C GLN A 97 -6.46 21.27 7.26
N ASN A 98 -7.59 21.94 7.34
CA ASN A 98 -8.52 22.17 6.23
C ASN A 98 -8.45 23.57 5.62
N ASP A 99 -7.62 24.46 6.16
CA ASP A 99 -7.39 25.81 5.67
C ASP A 99 -5.88 26.09 5.66
N PHE A 100 -5.27 25.93 4.49
CA PHE A 100 -3.83 26.11 4.31
C PHE A 100 -3.44 27.58 4.35
N GLU A 101 -4.33 28.49 3.95
CA GLU A 101 -4.08 29.93 4.00
C GLU A 101 -4.01 30.43 5.44
N ALA A 102 -5.03 30.10 6.25
CA ALA A 102 -5.06 30.48 7.67
C ALA A 102 -3.86 29.88 8.45
N SER A 103 -3.33 28.75 8.01
CA SER A 103 -2.21 28.07 8.64
C SER A 103 -0.84 28.43 8.04
N ASN A 104 -0.80 29.34 7.07
CA ASN A 104 0.41 29.71 6.33
C ASN A 104 1.15 28.51 5.73
N ILE A 105 0.43 27.51 5.25
CA ILE A 105 1.02 26.37 4.54
C ILE A 105 1.26 26.76 3.09
N GLU A 106 2.54 26.88 2.73
CA GLU A 106 2.95 27.34 1.39
C GLU A 106 3.46 26.21 0.51
N TYR A 107 3.95 25.13 1.10
CA TYR A 107 4.66 24.08 0.38
C TYR A 107 4.31 22.67 0.88
N ILE A 108 4.32 21.73 -0.05
CA ILE A 108 4.51 20.29 0.22
C ILE A 108 6.02 20.05 0.10
N GLN A 109 6.67 19.56 1.16
CA GLN A 109 8.11 19.38 1.16
C GLN A 109 8.50 18.00 1.68
N PHE A 110 9.39 17.33 0.96
CA PHE A 110 9.89 16.00 1.33
C PHE A 110 11.25 15.72 0.68
N TRP A 111 11.99 14.80 1.27
CA TRP A 111 13.19 14.23 0.68
C TRP A 111 12.89 12.89 0.04
N ILE A 112 13.46 12.64 -1.14
CA ILE A 112 13.46 11.31 -1.77
C ILE A 112 14.90 10.86 -1.91
N MET A 113 15.20 9.65 -1.47
CA MET A 113 16.41 8.94 -1.84
C MET A 113 16.34 8.62 -3.33
N ASP A 114 17.44 8.74 -4.04
CA ASP A 114 17.50 8.43 -5.47
C ASP A 114 16.97 7.02 -5.73
N PRO A 115 15.81 6.87 -6.41
CA PRO A 115 15.26 5.57 -6.72
C PRO A 115 16.03 4.83 -7.84
N PHE A 116 16.96 5.51 -8.51
CA PHE A 116 17.81 4.99 -9.59
C PHE A 116 19.26 4.85 -9.14
N ASN A 117 19.49 4.64 -7.84
CA ASN A 117 20.82 4.43 -7.28
C ASN A 117 21.48 3.12 -7.76
N GLU A 118 22.67 2.84 -7.30
CA GLU A 118 23.47 1.68 -7.76
C GLU A 118 22.84 0.31 -7.47
N ASP A 119 21.91 0.21 -6.52
CA ASP A 119 21.18 -1.02 -6.21
C ASP A 119 19.89 -1.19 -7.03
N TYR A 120 19.62 -0.26 -7.97
CA TYR A 120 18.47 -0.34 -8.86
C TYR A 120 18.70 -1.35 -9.98
N GLU A 121 17.97 -2.44 -9.98
CA GLU A 121 18.09 -3.52 -10.97
C GLU A 121 17.11 -3.39 -12.15
N GLY A 122 16.26 -2.37 -12.14
CA GLY A 122 15.24 -2.18 -13.17
C GLY A 122 15.81 -1.58 -14.47
N THR A 123 15.04 -1.70 -15.53
CA THR A 123 15.24 -0.93 -16.76
C THR A 123 14.68 0.48 -16.59
N ASP A 124 15.09 1.42 -17.43
CA ASP A 124 14.69 2.85 -17.38
C ASP A 124 13.17 3.03 -17.42
N GLN A 125 12.53 2.84 -16.25
CA GLN A 125 11.11 3.04 -16.08
C GLN A 125 10.83 4.50 -15.75
N LYS A 126 9.69 4.98 -16.23
CA LYS A 126 9.19 6.32 -15.94
C LYS A 126 7.87 6.19 -15.19
N GLY A 127 7.69 7.04 -14.19
CA GLY A 127 6.47 7.12 -13.42
C GLY A 127 6.20 8.54 -12.98
N GLU A 128 5.10 8.73 -12.29
CA GLU A 128 4.72 9.99 -11.69
C GLU A 128 4.38 9.75 -10.22
N LEU A 129 4.90 10.58 -9.34
CA LEU A 129 4.40 10.70 -7.97
C LEU A 129 3.36 11.82 -7.95
N ILE A 130 2.14 11.47 -7.60
CA ILE A 130 1.00 12.37 -7.67
C ILE A 130 0.49 12.67 -6.27
N PHE A 131 0.28 13.94 -5.96
CA PHE A 131 -0.38 14.37 -4.74
C PHE A 131 -1.73 14.98 -5.09
N ASN A 132 -2.80 14.40 -4.56
CA ASN A 132 -4.15 14.94 -4.62
C ASN A 132 -4.49 15.52 -3.25
N ILE A 133 -4.74 16.82 -3.17
CA ILE A 133 -5.02 17.53 -1.92
C ILE A 133 -6.35 18.24 -2.03
N GLY A 134 -7.24 17.95 -1.11
CA GLY A 134 -8.61 18.42 -1.07
C GLY A 134 -9.54 17.29 -0.71
N ASN A 135 -10.77 17.34 -1.20
CA ASN A 135 -11.75 16.29 -1.01
C ASN A 135 -11.53 15.22 -2.09
N VAL A 136 -11.03 14.07 -1.68
CA VAL A 136 -10.90 12.86 -2.51
C VAL A 136 -11.95 11.88 -2.03
N SER A 137 -12.61 11.19 -2.95
CA SER A 137 -13.61 10.17 -2.62
C SER A 137 -13.04 9.14 -1.65
N GLU A 138 -13.82 8.80 -0.65
CA GLU A 138 -13.53 7.72 0.30
C GLU A 138 -14.07 6.37 -0.21
N ASP A 139 -15.01 6.38 -1.14
CA ASP A 139 -15.58 5.19 -1.79
C ASP A 139 -14.58 4.62 -2.79
N ILE A 140 -13.63 3.84 -2.29
CA ILE A 140 -12.53 3.27 -3.08
C ILE A 140 -13.04 2.10 -3.92
N MET A 141 -13.99 1.33 -3.38
CA MET A 141 -14.59 0.17 -4.04
C MET A 141 -15.68 0.55 -5.06
N TYR A 142 -16.10 1.80 -5.11
CA TYR A 142 -17.15 2.32 -5.99
C TYR A 142 -18.49 1.59 -5.88
N ASP A 143 -18.82 1.14 -4.69
CA ASP A 143 -20.07 0.41 -4.42
C ASP A 143 -21.07 1.21 -3.58
N GLY A 144 -20.68 2.37 -3.09
CA GLY A 144 -21.51 3.25 -2.25
C GLY A 144 -21.69 2.72 -0.82
N GLU A 145 -20.92 1.73 -0.43
CA GLU A 145 -20.95 1.12 0.89
C GLU A 145 -19.80 1.63 1.76
N LYS A 146 -19.88 1.39 3.05
CA LYS A 146 -19.01 2.10 3.98
C LYS A 146 -17.71 1.36 4.33
N ILE A 147 -17.56 0.07 4.09
CA ILE A 147 -16.63 -0.68 4.93
C ILE A 147 -15.94 -1.81 4.21
N PHE A 148 -14.63 -1.97 4.48
CA PHE A 148 -13.90 -3.18 4.20
C PHE A 148 -14.15 -4.25 5.28
N GLU A 149 -13.50 -4.15 6.43
CA GLU A 149 -13.53 -5.18 7.47
C GLU A 149 -14.30 -4.78 8.74
N GLN A 150 -14.77 -3.55 8.84
CA GLN A 150 -15.45 -3.07 10.05
C GLN A 150 -16.73 -3.87 10.30
N LEU A 151 -16.89 -4.37 11.53
CA LEU A 151 -18.05 -5.13 11.97
C LEU A 151 -18.27 -6.47 11.29
N LEU A 152 -17.28 -7.04 10.69
CA LEU A 152 -17.35 -8.39 10.19
C LEU A 152 -17.83 -9.37 11.27
N PRO A 153 -18.48 -10.46 10.87
CA PRO A 153 -19.09 -11.40 11.80
C PRO A 153 -18.06 -12.00 12.75
N LYS A 154 -18.53 -12.41 13.93
CA LYS A 154 -17.71 -13.02 14.98
C LYS A 154 -17.67 -14.55 14.92
N ASN A 155 -18.56 -15.14 14.11
CA ASN A 155 -18.72 -16.58 14.00
C ASN A 155 -19.55 -16.95 12.76
N ASN A 156 -19.59 -18.22 12.41
CA ASN A 156 -20.34 -18.72 11.25
C ASN A 156 -21.83 -18.36 11.25
N ALA A 157 -22.49 -18.31 12.41
CA ALA A 157 -23.92 -17.99 12.46
C ALA A 157 -24.17 -16.53 12.09
N GLU A 158 -23.33 -15.62 12.54
CA GLU A 158 -23.40 -14.20 12.15
C GLU A 158 -22.98 -14.00 10.71
N LEU A 159 -22.04 -14.79 10.20
CA LEU A 159 -21.60 -14.77 8.82
C LEU A 159 -22.77 -15.00 7.84
N LEU A 160 -23.69 -15.88 8.19
CA LEU A 160 -24.85 -16.24 7.38
C LEU A 160 -26.07 -15.33 7.60
N ASP A 161 -26.00 -14.40 8.56
CA ASP A 161 -27.13 -13.51 8.88
C ASP A 161 -27.17 -12.35 7.88
N LEU A 162 -28.09 -12.44 6.92
CA LEU A 162 -28.32 -11.40 5.90
C LEU A 162 -28.86 -10.08 6.45
N ASN A 163 -29.26 -10.03 7.71
CA ASN A 163 -29.63 -8.77 8.37
C ASN A 163 -28.39 -8.01 8.88
N LYS A 164 -27.27 -8.73 9.00
CA LYS A 164 -25.99 -8.16 9.44
C LYS A 164 -25.00 -7.92 8.33
N ASN A 165 -25.14 -8.66 7.22
CA ASN A 165 -24.20 -8.63 6.11
C ASN A 165 -24.92 -8.60 4.78
N LYS A 166 -24.36 -7.93 3.81
CA LYS A 166 -24.80 -7.99 2.41
C LYS A 166 -23.59 -8.21 1.49
N THR A 167 -23.84 -8.75 0.33
CA THR A 167 -22.85 -8.92 -0.73
C THR A 167 -22.94 -7.76 -1.69
N THR A 168 -21.80 -7.18 -2.04
CA THR A 168 -21.61 -6.16 -3.08
C THR A 168 -21.01 -6.80 -4.34
N ASN A 169 -20.62 -5.98 -5.31
CA ASN A 169 -19.87 -6.45 -6.49
C ASN A 169 -18.39 -6.77 -6.16
N HIS A 170 -17.89 -6.31 -5.03
CA HIS A 170 -16.47 -6.41 -4.66
C HIS A 170 -16.20 -7.34 -3.47
N GLY A 171 -17.25 -7.77 -2.79
CA GLY A 171 -17.11 -8.63 -1.64
C GLY A 171 -18.30 -8.54 -0.71
N ARG A 172 -18.07 -8.65 0.58
CA ARG A 172 -19.10 -8.58 1.60
C ARG A 172 -18.86 -7.41 2.54
N VAL A 173 -19.94 -6.69 2.81
CA VAL A 173 -19.97 -5.59 3.75
C VAL A 173 -21.00 -5.83 4.85
N THR A 174 -20.80 -5.21 5.99
CA THR A 174 -21.77 -5.29 7.10
C THR A 174 -22.92 -4.30 6.90
N VAL A 175 -24.10 -4.67 7.37
CA VAL A 175 -25.28 -3.82 7.37
C VAL A 175 -25.42 -3.17 8.76
N GLY A 176 -25.46 -1.86 8.82
CA GLY A 176 -25.75 -1.11 10.04
C GLY A 176 -24.79 0.01 10.34
N ASN A 177 -25.26 0.93 11.16
CA ASN A 177 -24.44 2.01 11.69
C ASN A 177 -23.82 1.56 13.01
N SER A 178 -22.56 1.17 13.00
CA SER A 178 -21.83 0.93 14.23
C SER A 178 -20.70 1.92 14.41
N TYR A 179 -20.44 2.23 15.67
CA TYR A 179 -19.35 3.11 16.09
C TYR A 179 -18.10 2.32 16.51
N SER A 180 -18.08 1.00 16.30
CA SER A 180 -16.91 0.19 16.64
C SER A 180 -15.81 0.40 15.59
N THR A 181 -14.67 0.88 16.03
CA THR A 181 -13.48 1.11 15.18
C THR A 181 -12.38 0.10 15.45
N GLY A 182 -12.70 -1.05 16.01
CA GLY A 182 -11.75 -2.09 16.37
C GLY A 182 -12.30 -3.49 16.13
N PHE A 183 -11.40 -4.44 15.93
CA PHE A 183 -11.75 -5.85 16.00
C PHE A 183 -12.21 -6.21 17.41
N ASP A 184 -12.98 -7.27 17.53
CA ASP A 184 -13.38 -7.79 18.83
C ASP A 184 -12.15 -8.23 19.65
N ASN A 185 -12.22 -8.02 20.97
CA ASN A 185 -11.12 -8.39 21.87
C ASN A 185 -11.02 -9.90 22.12
N GLU A 186 -12.05 -10.67 21.73
CA GLU A 186 -12.05 -12.12 21.89
C GLU A 186 -11.19 -12.76 20.81
N PRO A 187 -10.08 -13.45 21.14
CA PRO A 187 -9.17 -14.01 20.13
C PRO A 187 -9.83 -14.98 19.15
N SER A 188 -10.88 -15.68 19.57
CA SER A 188 -11.62 -16.63 18.74
C SER A 188 -12.43 -15.98 17.63
N THR A 189 -12.65 -14.67 17.67
CA THR A 189 -13.37 -13.93 16.63
C THR A 189 -12.46 -13.47 15.51
N ARG A 190 -11.16 -13.37 15.77
CA ARG A 190 -10.18 -12.83 14.83
C ARG A 190 -10.19 -13.54 13.46
N PRO A 191 -10.25 -14.89 13.39
CA PRO A 191 -10.32 -15.59 12.10
C PRO A 191 -11.58 -15.31 11.27
N PHE A 192 -12.54 -14.55 11.80
CA PHE A 192 -13.76 -14.14 11.10
C PHE A 192 -13.75 -12.64 10.75
N GLN A 193 -12.85 -11.87 11.32
CA GLN A 193 -12.84 -10.43 11.21
C GLN A 193 -11.61 -9.89 10.47
N ASP A 194 -10.47 -10.53 10.61
CA ASP A 194 -9.20 -10.17 9.97
C ASP A 194 -8.96 -11.11 8.79
N ILE A 195 -9.76 -10.98 7.76
CA ILE A 195 -9.90 -11.95 6.65
C ILE A 195 -9.74 -11.33 5.27
N GLY A 196 -9.20 -10.12 5.21
CA GLY A 196 -8.98 -9.42 3.96
C GLY A 196 -10.03 -8.34 3.67
N LEU A 197 -9.76 -7.57 2.64
CA LEU A 197 -10.44 -6.31 2.34
C LEU A 197 -11.80 -6.51 1.68
N ASP A 198 -12.00 -7.63 1.01
CA ASP A 198 -13.30 -7.99 0.44
C ASP A 198 -14.26 -8.62 1.47
N GLY A 199 -13.82 -8.79 2.72
CA GLY A 199 -14.63 -9.36 3.81
C GLY A 199 -14.92 -10.85 3.62
N LEU A 200 -14.12 -11.57 2.85
CA LEU A 200 -14.28 -12.98 2.53
C LEU A 200 -12.99 -13.74 2.88
N GLU A 201 -13.13 -14.95 3.39
CA GLU A 201 -12.00 -15.84 3.62
C GLU A 201 -11.86 -16.86 2.48
N ASN A 202 -10.62 -17.17 2.08
CA ASN A 202 -10.32 -18.03 0.93
C ASN A 202 -11.00 -19.40 0.98
N ASN A 203 -10.94 -20.09 2.10
CA ASN A 203 -11.27 -21.51 2.21
C ASN A 203 -12.09 -21.87 3.46
N ARG A 204 -13.02 -21.03 3.86
CA ARG A 204 -13.87 -21.36 5.01
C ARG A 204 -14.81 -22.52 4.69
N ASP A 205 -14.62 -23.65 5.37
CA ASP A 205 -15.42 -24.86 5.19
C ASP A 205 -16.92 -24.62 5.37
N GLY A 206 -17.70 -25.11 4.42
CA GLY A 206 -19.16 -25.24 4.51
C GLY A 206 -19.97 -23.98 4.28
N THR A 207 -19.36 -22.90 3.81
CA THR A 207 -20.07 -21.68 3.43
C THR A 207 -19.96 -21.40 1.94
N ASP A 208 -21.02 -20.81 1.36
CA ASP A 208 -21.03 -20.30 -0.01
C ASP A 208 -20.38 -18.91 -0.12
N LEU A 209 -19.84 -18.40 1.00
CA LEU A 209 -19.30 -17.06 1.16
C LEU A 209 -17.77 -17.09 1.29
N THR A 210 -17.11 -17.98 0.57
CA THR A 210 -15.66 -17.99 0.41
C THR A 210 -15.27 -17.08 -0.73
N GLU A 211 -14.09 -16.48 -0.66
CA GLU A 211 -13.50 -15.69 -1.72
C GLU A 211 -13.42 -16.47 -3.05
N ILE A 212 -12.95 -17.72 -3.00
CA ILE A 212 -12.86 -18.60 -4.17
C ILE A 212 -14.21 -18.77 -4.87
N LYS A 213 -15.28 -18.90 -4.10
CA LYS A 213 -16.61 -19.07 -4.67
C LYS A 213 -17.19 -17.75 -5.17
N PHE A 214 -16.97 -16.68 -4.44
CA PHE A 214 -17.37 -15.33 -4.83
C PHE A 214 -16.74 -14.93 -6.20
N HIS A 215 -15.45 -15.22 -6.35
CA HIS A 215 -14.70 -14.92 -7.57
C HIS A 215 -14.70 -16.07 -8.59
N SER A 216 -15.65 -17.00 -8.52
CA SER A 216 -15.71 -18.19 -9.41
C SER A 216 -15.69 -17.85 -10.91
N ASP A 217 -16.38 -16.80 -11.32
CA ASP A 217 -16.41 -16.37 -12.73
C ASP A 217 -15.06 -15.81 -13.18
N TYR A 218 -14.39 -15.05 -12.31
CA TYR A 218 -13.04 -14.57 -12.55
C TYR A 218 -12.06 -15.74 -12.64
N LEU A 219 -12.11 -16.68 -11.71
CA LEU A 219 -11.25 -17.86 -11.69
C LEU A 219 -11.48 -18.77 -12.89
N ALA A 220 -12.74 -18.90 -13.37
CA ALA A 220 -13.03 -19.63 -14.60
C ALA A 220 -12.31 -19.01 -15.81
N LYS A 221 -12.31 -17.68 -15.93
CA LYS A 221 -11.58 -16.96 -16.98
C LYS A 221 -10.07 -17.14 -16.85
N VAL A 222 -9.52 -16.99 -15.63
CA VAL A 222 -8.09 -17.23 -15.35
C VAL A 222 -7.69 -18.66 -15.73
N ASN A 223 -8.52 -19.63 -15.36
CA ASN A 223 -8.25 -21.05 -15.62
C ASN A 223 -8.34 -21.42 -17.10
N ALA A 224 -9.07 -20.65 -17.90
CA ALA A 224 -9.12 -20.80 -19.35
C ALA A 224 -7.89 -20.26 -20.08
N LEU A 225 -7.06 -19.43 -19.42
CA LEU A 225 -5.85 -18.87 -20.01
C LEU A 225 -4.68 -19.89 -19.96
N THR A 226 -3.81 -19.82 -20.98
CA THR A 226 -2.54 -20.53 -20.99
C THR A 226 -1.49 -19.67 -20.30
N ILE A 227 -1.42 -19.75 -18.98
CA ILE A 227 -0.45 -19.02 -18.17
C ILE A 227 0.49 -19.97 -17.42
N THR A 228 1.64 -19.46 -16.99
CA THR A 228 2.60 -20.24 -16.21
C THR A 228 2.01 -20.70 -14.88
N ASN A 229 2.40 -21.88 -14.42
CA ASN A 229 1.79 -22.52 -13.27
C ASN A 229 1.82 -21.66 -11.99
N ASP A 230 2.94 -20.98 -11.72
CA ASP A 230 3.11 -20.22 -10.47
C ASP A 230 2.12 -19.05 -10.36
N ASN A 231 1.96 -18.26 -11.44
CA ASN A 231 1.01 -17.15 -11.43
C ASN A 231 -0.43 -17.65 -11.37
N LYS A 232 -0.74 -18.71 -12.09
CA LYS A 232 -2.06 -19.33 -12.03
C LYS A 232 -2.39 -19.85 -10.64
N THR A 233 -1.43 -20.47 -9.98
CA THR A 233 -1.56 -20.94 -8.60
C THR A 233 -1.84 -19.77 -7.65
N LYS A 234 -1.05 -18.70 -7.73
CA LYS A 234 -1.23 -17.48 -6.91
C LYS A 234 -2.62 -16.88 -7.08
N LEU A 235 -3.09 -16.75 -8.34
CA LEU A 235 -4.42 -16.18 -8.63
C LEU A 235 -5.57 -17.08 -8.16
N ASN A 236 -5.37 -18.38 -8.06
CA ASN A 236 -6.39 -19.32 -7.58
C ASN A 236 -6.41 -19.46 -6.04
N ILE A 237 -5.32 -19.17 -5.36
CA ILE A 237 -5.23 -19.23 -3.90
C ILE A 237 -5.82 -17.98 -3.28
N ASP A 238 -5.51 -16.83 -3.81
CA ASP A 238 -5.86 -15.51 -3.30
C ASP A 238 -6.31 -14.63 -4.49
N PRO A 239 -7.56 -14.79 -4.96
CA PRO A 239 -8.07 -14.04 -6.10
C PRO A 239 -8.29 -12.55 -5.82
N ALA A 240 -8.58 -12.16 -4.59
CA ALA A 240 -8.68 -10.76 -4.18
C ALA A 240 -7.31 -10.11 -3.99
N LYS A 241 -6.27 -10.88 -3.70
CA LYS A 241 -4.94 -10.35 -3.39
C LYS A 241 -4.88 -9.52 -2.12
N ASP A 242 -5.57 -9.97 -1.09
CA ASP A 242 -5.69 -9.31 0.21
C ASP A 242 -5.30 -10.20 1.40
N ASP A 243 -4.67 -11.34 1.13
CA ASP A 243 -4.06 -12.21 2.14
C ASP A 243 -2.76 -11.60 2.70
N PHE A 244 -2.87 -10.63 3.58
CA PHE A 244 -1.71 -10.00 4.21
C PHE A 244 -1.09 -10.90 5.26
N LYS A 245 0.24 -10.94 5.27
CA LYS A 245 1.04 -11.72 6.21
C LYS A 245 1.87 -10.81 7.10
N HIS A 246 1.97 -11.17 8.37
CA HIS A 246 2.84 -10.46 9.29
C HIS A 246 4.31 -10.59 8.87
N TYR A 247 5.10 -9.51 9.06
CA TYR A 247 6.52 -9.46 8.68
C TYR A 247 7.37 -10.63 9.21
N PHE A 248 7.01 -11.21 10.35
CA PHE A 248 7.67 -12.36 10.98
C PHE A 248 6.96 -13.70 10.70
N ASP A 249 6.12 -13.77 9.71
CA ASP A 249 5.47 -15.03 9.35
C ASP A 249 6.48 -16.11 8.99
N GLY A 250 6.19 -17.34 9.38
CA GLY A 250 7.08 -18.48 9.19
C GLY A 250 7.32 -18.86 7.74
N ASP A 251 6.38 -18.57 6.86
CA ASP A 251 6.55 -18.80 5.44
C ASP A 251 7.69 -17.95 4.88
N TYR A 252 7.84 -16.72 5.34
CA TYR A 252 8.96 -15.86 4.95
C TYR A 252 10.30 -16.39 5.45
N ASP A 253 10.35 -16.94 6.68
CA ASP A 253 11.56 -17.55 7.22
C ASP A 253 11.95 -18.81 6.44
N ASN A 254 10.98 -19.67 6.12
CA ASN A 254 11.16 -20.90 5.35
C ASN A 254 11.66 -20.63 3.93
N ASN A 255 11.22 -19.55 3.31
CA ASN A 255 11.61 -19.15 1.96
C ASN A 255 12.82 -18.20 1.94
N SER A 256 13.39 -17.88 3.11
CA SER A 256 14.48 -16.89 3.23
C SER A 256 14.17 -15.54 2.59
N ALA A 257 12.89 -15.13 2.68
CA ALA A 257 12.40 -13.90 2.08
C ALA A 257 13.17 -12.67 2.57
N ASP A 258 13.50 -11.78 1.66
CA ASP A 258 14.16 -10.52 1.95
C ASP A 258 13.21 -9.48 2.58
N ILE A 259 13.73 -8.31 2.87
CA ILE A 259 12.94 -7.22 3.48
C ILE A 259 11.82 -6.75 2.55
N LEU A 260 12.08 -6.58 1.26
CA LEU A 260 11.12 -6.07 0.31
C LEU A 260 9.99 -7.08 0.07
N GLU A 261 10.32 -8.37 -0.02
CA GLU A 261 9.33 -9.42 -0.16
C GLU A 261 8.43 -9.53 1.07
N ARG A 262 9.00 -9.38 2.28
CA ARG A 262 8.24 -9.38 3.54
C ARG A 262 7.29 -8.20 3.64
N TYR A 263 7.68 -7.02 3.17
CA TYR A 263 6.82 -5.83 3.18
C TYR A 263 5.79 -5.83 2.05
N LYS A 264 5.97 -6.62 1.01
CA LYS A 264 5.06 -6.66 -0.14
C LYS A 264 3.62 -7.09 0.23
N ALA A 265 3.49 -7.98 1.20
CA ALA A 265 2.21 -8.48 1.70
C ALA A 265 2.03 -8.23 3.20
N TYR A 266 2.70 -7.21 3.74
CA TYR A 266 2.60 -6.77 5.13
C TYR A 266 2.11 -5.34 5.16
N ASN A 267 1.12 -5.05 5.98
CA ASN A 267 0.52 -3.72 6.03
C ASN A 267 0.26 -3.19 4.61
N GLY A 268 -0.35 -4.00 3.77
CA GLY A 268 -0.68 -3.63 2.40
C GLY A 268 -1.27 -2.22 2.27
N VAL A 269 -1.89 -1.93 1.16
CA VAL A 269 -2.48 -0.60 0.90
C VAL A 269 -3.42 -0.16 2.03
N GLU A 270 -4.10 -1.10 2.65
CA GLU A 270 -5.11 -0.92 3.69
C GLU A 270 -4.58 -1.06 5.10
N GLY A 271 -3.29 -1.36 5.25
CA GLY A 271 -2.60 -1.34 6.54
C GLY A 271 -2.89 -2.50 7.47
N ASN A 272 -3.58 -3.54 7.00
CA ASN A 272 -3.93 -4.70 7.80
C ASN A 272 -3.03 -5.91 7.49
N SER A 273 -2.62 -6.63 8.52
CA SER A 273 -1.85 -7.86 8.39
C SER A 273 -2.14 -8.79 9.57
N GLY A 274 -2.20 -10.08 9.27
CA GLY A 274 -2.49 -11.11 10.23
C GLY A 274 -1.49 -11.17 11.40
N ILE A 275 -1.83 -11.97 12.39
CA ILE A 275 -1.00 -12.21 13.57
C ILE A 275 0.09 -13.23 13.22
N SER A 276 1.34 -12.96 13.57
CA SER A 276 2.41 -13.94 13.41
C SER A 276 2.30 -15.09 14.39
N ASP A 277 2.22 -16.32 13.88
CA ASP A 277 2.20 -17.54 14.71
C ASP A 277 3.56 -17.85 15.34
N ASN A 278 4.65 -17.35 14.80
CA ASN A 278 6.01 -17.72 15.20
C ASN A 278 6.56 -16.95 16.40
N LYS A 279 5.92 -15.84 16.82
CA LYS A 279 6.34 -15.06 18.00
C LYS A 279 5.12 -14.61 18.80
N PRO A 280 4.57 -15.48 19.62
CA PRO A 280 3.26 -15.29 20.22
C PRO A 280 3.14 -14.14 21.23
N ASP A 281 4.20 -13.69 21.88
CA ASP A 281 4.05 -12.78 23.01
C ASP A 281 4.57 -11.35 22.79
N GLU A 282 5.53 -11.13 21.92
CA GLU A 282 6.15 -9.81 21.74
C GLU A 282 5.76 -9.11 20.43
N GLN A 283 5.17 -9.80 19.50
CA GLN A 283 4.94 -9.35 18.13
C GLN A 283 3.56 -9.68 17.57
N ARG A 284 2.61 -9.99 18.41
CA ARG A 284 1.19 -10.06 18.07
C ARG A 284 0.56 -8.69 17.85
N SER A 285 1.34 -7.68 17.58
CA SER A 285 0.82 -6.38 17.19
C SER A 285 0.55 -6.35 15.70
N GLY A 286 -0.27 -7.28 15.22
CA GLY A 286 -1.09 -7.01 14.07
C GLY A 286 -1.92 -5.75 14.35
N ASN A 287 -2.36 -5.06 13.34
CA ASN A 287 -3.29 -3.97 13.51
C ASN A 287 -4.53 -4.50 14.26
N ASN A 288 -4.93 -3.86 15.32
CA ASN A 288 -6.16 -4.17 16.04
C ASN A 288 -7.37 -3.39 15.54
N LYS A 289 -7.20 -2.66 14.46
CA LYS A 289 -8.24 -1.87 13.81
C LYS A 289 -8.48 -2.42 12.42
N PRO A 290 -9.73 -2.69 12.06
CA PRO A 290 -10.09 -3.06 10.71
C PRO A 290 -9.83 -1.90 9.76
N ASP A 291 -9.52 -2.21 8.53
CA ASP A 291 -9.47 -1.23 7.47
C ASP A 291 -10.87 -0.77 7.10
N GLN A 292 -10.98 0.50 6.72
CA GLN A 292 -12.26 1.13 6.43
C GLN A 292 -12.08 2.27 5.44
N GLU A 293 -13.10 2.49 4.65
CA GLU A 293 -13.14 3.58 3.69
C GLU A 293 -13.40 4.96 4.32
N ASP A 294 -14.13 5.01 5.43
CA ASP A 294 -14.41 6.23 6.20
C ASP A 294 -13.14 6.72 6.93
N ILE A 295 -12.24 7.37 6.19
CA ILE A 295 -10.93 7.81 6.69
C ILE A 295 -11.07 8.97 7.66
N ASN A 296 -12.03 9.84 7.43
CA ASN A 296 -12.27 11.01 8.27
C ASN A 296 -13.05 10.67 9.56
N LYS A 297 -13.65 9.46 9.62
CA LYS A 297 -14.41 8.93 10.77
C LYS A 297 -15.67 9.73 11.10
N ASP A 298 -16.33 10.26 10.08
CA ASP A 298 -17.62 10.96 10.24
C ASP A 298 -18.84 10.03 10.10
N ASN A 299 -18.61 8.74 9.92
CA ASN A 299 -19.59 7.68 9.71
C ASN A 299 -20.36 7.75 8.37
N THR A 300 -19.82 8.45 7.42
CA THR A 300 -20.32 8.47 6.04
C THR A 300 -19.19 8.14 5.08
N VAL A 301 -19.50 7.69 3.87
CA VAL A 301 -18.54 7.55 2.80
C VAL A 301 -18.70 8.72 1.85
N ASN A 302 -17.75 9.63 1.86
CA ASN A 302 -17.77 10.80 0.99
C ASN A 302 -17.37 10.40 -0.43
N GLN A 303 -18.22 10.73 -1.40
CA GLN A 303 -17.98 10.48 -2.82
C GLN A 303 -17.56 11.73 -3.60
N THR A 304 -17.28 12.82 -2.88
CA THR A 304 -16.98 14.11 -3.50
C THR A 304 -15.54 14.14 -4.00
N GLU A 305 -15.36 14.47 -5.27
CA GLU A 305 -14.07 14.70 -5.90
C GLU A 305 -13.88 16.19 -6.15
N ALA A 306 -13.10 16.85 -5.28
CA ALA A 306 -12.80 18.28 -5.39
C ALA A 306 -11.41 18.57 -4.81
N TYR A 307 -10.36 18.47 -5.63
CA TYR A 307 -8.99 18.54 -5.18
C TYR A 307 -8.05 19.23 -6.20
N PHE A 308 -6.89 19.64 -5.74
CA PHE A 308 -5.77 20.02 -6.57
C PHE A 308 -4.80 18.86 -6.70
N GLN A 309 -4.37 18.60 -7.92
CA GLN A 309 -3.40 17.56 -8.24
C GLN A 309 -2.04 18.17 -8.56
N TYR A 310 -1.00 17.64 -7.96
CA TYR A 310 0.40 18.00 -8.18
C TYR A 310 1.15 16.78 -8.67
N LYS A 311 1.96 16.94 -9.73
CA LYS A 311 2.70 15.84 -10.34
C LYS A 311 4.20 16.09 -10.26
N VAL A 312 4.93 15.06 -9.84
CA VAL A 312 6.38 14.99 -9.84
C VAL A 312 6.79 13.86 -10.77
N GLU A 313 7.60 14.14 -11.75
CA GLU A 313 8.14 13.10 -12.62
C GLU A 313 9.17 12.26 -11.86
N VAL A 314 9.04 10.95 -11.95
CA VAL A 314 9.99 9.97 -11.42
C VAL A 314 10.62 9.25 -12.60
N SER A 315 11.78 9.71 -13.02
CA SER A 315 12.57 9.10 -14.09
C SER A 315 14.06 9.32 -13.81
N LYS A 316 14.90 8.49 -14.38
CA LYS A 316 16.35 8.63 -14.25
C LYS A 316 16.86 10.00 -14.73
N GLU A 317 16.21 10.55 -15.77
CA GLU A 317 16.55 11.88 -16.28
C GLU A 317 16.09 13.00 -15.34
N ALA A 318 14.99 12.80 -14.60
CA ALA A 318 14.48 13.79 -13.67
C ALA A 318 15.23 13.77 -12.32
N PHE A 319 15.79 12.62 -11.94
CA PHE A 319 16.61 12.43 -10.73
C PHE A 319 18.10 12.58 -11.08
N SER A 320 18.53 13.79 -11.30
CA SER A 320 19.92 14.12 -11.59
C SER A 320 20.31 15.42 -10.88
N PRO A 321 21.55 15.58 -10.37
CA PRO A 321 21.98 16.78 -9.64
C PRO A 321 21.85 18.08 -10.44
N ASP A 322 21.93 18.01 -11.78
CA ASP A 322 21.74 19.16 -12.69
C ASP A 322 20.27 19.59 -12.81
N LYS A 323 19.32 18.82 -12.25
CA LYS A 323 17.89 19.13 -12.26
C LYS A 323 17.42 19.96 -11.05
N VAL A 324 18.33 20.36 -10.16
CA VAL A 324 18.00 21.32 -9.10
C VAL A 324 17.50 22.63 -9.76
N GLY A 325 16.30 23.04 -9.35
CA GLY A 325 15.54 24.14 -9.98
C GLY A 325 14.48 23.68 -10.99
N ALA A 326 14.45 22.39 -11.36
CA ALA A 326 13.42 21.79 -12.21
C ALA A 326 12.62 20.72 -11.45
N ASN A 327 11.48 20.28 -11.97
CA ASN A 327 10.62 19.22 -11.40
C ASN A 327 10.35 19.38 -9.88
N PHE A 328 10.31 20.63 -9.38
CA PHE A 328 10.21 20.99 -7.95
C PHE A 328 11.41 20.56 -7.07
N ILE A 329 12.51 20.12 -7.62
CA ILE A 329 13.73 19.82 -6.87
C ILE A 329 14.40 21.16 -6.49
N VAL A 330 14.63 21.38 -5.20
CA VAL A 330 15.23 22.61 -4.68
C VAL A 330 16.60 22.41 -4.06
N ASP A 331 16.97 21.17 -3.74
CA ASP A 331 18.28 20.84 -3.18
C ASP A 331 18.64 19.40 -3.54
N TYR A 332 19.93 19.12 -3.54
CA TYR A 332 20.50 17.79 -3.73
C TYR A 332 21.65 17.56 -2.76
N LYS A 333 21.73 16.36 -2.21
CA LYS A 333 22.84 15.93 -1.35
C LYS A 333 23.35 14.56 -1.79
N LEU A 334 24.65 14.41 -1.84
CA LEU A 334 25.30 13.14 -2.03
C LEU A 334 25.73 12.61 -0.65
N ALA A 335 25.25 11.47 -0.23
CA ALA A 335 25.67 10.78 0.96
C ALA A 335 26.58 9.60 0.62
N SER A 336 27.50 9.30 1.52
CA SER A 336 28.41 8.14 1.43
C SER A 336 28.32 7.37 2.76
N PRO A 337 27.23 6.60 2.95
CA PRO A 337 27.03 5.86 4.19
C PRO A 337 28.03 4.71 4.34
N ASP A 338 28.38 4.41 5.59
CA ASP A 338 29.05 3.16 5.93
C ASP A 338 27.99 2.04 5.88
N VAL A 339 28.11 1.15 4.92
CA VAL A 339 27.21 0.01 4.77
C VAL A 339 27.78 -1.26 5.43
N ALA A 340 26.89 -2.23 5.68
CA ALA A 340 27.22 -3.37 6.54
C ALA A 340 28.34 -4.27 6.04
N ASP A 341 28.52 -4.43 4.74
CA ASP A 341 29.56 -5.24 4.10
C ASP A 341 30.91 -4.50 3.96
N GLY A 342 30.94 -3.23 4.35
CA GLY A 342 32.15 -2.39 4.28
C GLY A 342 32.48 -1.88 2.88
N THR A 343 31.63 -2.06 1.90
CA THR A 343 31.82 -1.49 0.55
C THR A 343 31.53 0.01 0.56
N PRO A 344 32.28 0.83 -0.20
CA PRO A 344 31.94 2.23 -0.36
C PRO A 344 30.72 2.36 -1.28
N LYS A 345 29.62 2.87 -0.74
CA LYS A 345 28.40 3.15 -1.50
C LYS A 345 28.06 4.63 -1.45
N GLN A 346 27.45 5.12 -2.51
CA GLN A 346 26.95 6.50 -2.56
C GLN A 346 25.49 6.52 -2.95
N VAL A 347 24.75 7.47 -2.39
CA VAL A 347 23.34 7.67 -2.74
C VAL A 347 22.98 9.15 -2.74
N GLY A 348 22.24 9.56 -3.77
CA GLY A 348 21.69 10.89 -3.88
C GLY A 348 20.42 11.05 -3.04
N TRP A 349 20.22 12.25 -2.50
CA TRP A 349 19.00 12.67 -1.84
C TRP A 349 18.52 13.96 -2.48
N TYR A 350 17.25 13.99 -2.91
CA TYR A 350 16.62 15.13 -3.57
C TYR A 350 15.57 15.76 -2.68
N LEU A 351 15.66 17.05 -2.42
CA LEU A 351 14.65 17.81 -1.71
C LEU A 351 13.63 18.36 -2.70
N PHE A 352 12.42 17.90 -2.59
CA PHE A 352 11.30 18.45 -3.32
C PHE A 352 10.58 19.51 -2.49
N ARG A 353 10.20 20.60 -3.15
CA ARG A 353 9.38 21.67 -2.58
C ARG A 353 8.35 22.11 -3.60
N ILE A 354 7.11 21.72 -3.42
CA ILE A 354 6.00 21.99 -4.32
C ILE A 354 5.18 23.13 -3.75
N PRO A 355 5.16 24.31 -4.35
CA PRO A 355 4.30 25.40 -3.88
C PRO A 355 2.82 24.99 -4.00
N VAL A 356 2.06 25.14 -2.93
CA VAL A 356 0.63 24.78 -2.88
C VAL A 356 -0.17 25.56 -3.93
N ARG A 357 0.23 26.82 -4.20
CA ARG A 357 -0.40 27.70 -5.20
C ARG A 357 0.35 27.74 -6.53
N THR A 358 1.08 26.68 -6.88
CA THR A 358 1.78 26.61 -8.17
C THR A 358 0.80 26.65 -9.34
N PRO A 359 1.11 27.39 -10.43
CA PRO A 359 0.31 27.36 -11.65
C PRO A 359 0.36 26.01 -12.38
N LYS A 360 1.28 25.11 -11.97
CA LYS A 360 1.41 23.75 -12.53
C LYS A 360 0.43 22.75 -11.90
N ARG A 361 -0.35 23.15 -10.87
CA ARG A 361 -1.37 22.27 -10.30
C ARG A 361 -2.57 22.14 -11.24
N THR A 362 -3.17 20.96 -11.27
CA THR A 362 -4.41 20.71 -12.01
C THR A 362 -5.58 20.72 -11.03
N LYS A 363 -6.66 21.36 -11.42
CA LYS A 363 -7.89 21.42 -10.65
C LYS A 363 -8.84 20.30 -11.05
N HIS A 364 -9.36 19.56 -10.09
CA HIS A 364 -10.40 18.59 -10.27
C HIS A 364 -11.63 18.97 -9.43
N GLY A 365 -12.82 18.84 -10.02
CA GLY A 365 -14.08 19.19 -9.35
C GLY A 365 -14.21 20.68 -9.02
N ASN A 366 -15.08 20.97 -8.06
CA ASN A 366 -15.39 22.35 -7.67
C ASN A 366 -14.65 22.76 -6.39
N ILE A 367 -13.35 22.95 -6.50
CA ILE A 367 -12.47 23.48 -5.45
C ILE A 367 -11.95 24.87 -5.87
N ASN A 368 -11.87 25.81 -4.96
CA ASN A 368 -11.33 27.15 -5.23
C ASN A 368 -9.99 27.41 -4.54
N ASP A 369 -9.81 26.94 -3.32
CA ASP A 369 -8.56 27.00 -2.57
C ASP A 369 -8.45 25.80 -1.59
N LEU A 370 -7.29 25.67 -0.93
CA LEU A 370 -7.00 24.64 0.07
C LEU A 370 -7.08 25.20 1.49
#